data_563d05da2d4e2deba68630dbf36049ae
#
_entry.id   563d05da2d4e2deba68630dbf36049ae
#
_cell.length_a   1.000
_cell.length_b   1.000
_cell.length_c   1.000
_cell.angle_alpha   90.00
_cell.angle_beta   90.00
_cell.angle_gamma   90.00
#
_symmetry.space_group_name_H-M   'P 1'
#
loop_
_entity.id
_entity.type
_entity.pdbx_description
1 polymer ?
#
loop_
_entity_poly.entity_id
_entity_poly.type
_entity_poly.pdbx_seq_one_letter_code
_entity_poly.pdbx_strand_id
1 'polypeptide(L)'
;MWFMRQAGRALPEYRAVRERHGLLQITRIPDLCAEVTLQPVERLGVDAAILFADITLPFEGLGFAFEIREGVGPVVFEPISSARDVGRLRRFEPEEWVAPLLEAIGLVRERSPVPLIGFAGAPFTLASYLVEGGPTRTFQKVKAFLHAEPRAWESLMHGLVDATVAYLRAQATAGAQALQIFDSWVGALSPHDYRASVAPHMRRLFAALPAGVPTLHFGTGTAGILPLMAEAGGDVIGVDWRIDIDRARQVVGGRPVQGNLDPAVAAGPWEAAAVQARAILAAVAGRPGHVFNLGHGVLPHTPVNNLRRLVELVHEWPLDGHEGGG
;
A
#
# COMPACT_ATOMS: atom_id res chain seq x y z
N MET A 1 1.12 -7.13 -13.92
CA MET A 1 1.50 -7.45 -12.54
C MET A 1 2.54 -6.45 -11.99
N TRP A 2 2.67 -6.34 -10.67
CA TRP A 2 3.69 -5.56 -9.98
C TRP A 2 3.87 -6.11 -8.56
N PHE A 3 4.86 -5.62 -7.78
CA PHE A 3 5.06 -6.07 -6.41
C PHE A 3 4.99 -4.91 -5.42
N MET A 4 4.23 -5.05 -4.34
CA MET A 4 4.28 -4.10 -3.23
C MET A 4 5.70 -4.00 -2.67
N ARG A 5 6.18 -2.78 -2.43
CA ARG A 5 7.55 -2.49 -2.01
C ARG A 5 8.62 -2.98 -2.99
N GLN A 6 8.29 -3.10 -4.29
CA GLN A 6 9.29 -3.42 -5.33
C GLN A 6 10.37 -2.34 -5.42
N ALA A 7 9.99 -1.06 -5.33
CA ALA A 7 10.93 0.04 -5.20
C ALA A 7 11.61 -0.05 -3.84
N GLY A 8 12.90 -0.30 -3.86
CA GLY A 8 13.65 -0.54 -2.66
C GLY A 8 13.90 -2.02 -2.33
N ARG A 9 14.05 -2.33 -1.07
CA ARG A 9 14.16 -3.67 -0.47
C ARG A 9 15.28 -4.57 -1.06
N ALA A 10 14.94 -5.49 -1.97
CA ALA A 10 15.81 -6.57 -2.41
C ALA A 10 16.86 -6.14 -3.45
N LEU A 11 16.65 -5.04 -4.17
CA LEU A 11 17.51 -4.63 -5.28
C LEU A 11 18.88 -4.14 -4.80
N PRO A 12 20.00 -4.65 -5.38
CA PRO A 12 21.35 -4.18 -5.03
C PRO A 12 21.56 -2.69 -5.31
N GLU A 13 21.00 -2.19 -6.40
CA GLU A 13 21.06 -0.78 -6.82
C GLU A 13 20.45 0.13 -5.74
N TYR A 14 19.30 -0.24 -5.21
CA TYR A 14 18.70 0.47 -4.08
C TYR A 14 19.59 0.44 -2.83
N ARG A 15 20.20 -0.70 -2.51
CA ARG A 15 21.08 -0.80 -1.33
C ARG A 15 22.27 0.13 -1.44
N ALA A 16 22.87 0.26 -2.63
CA ALA A 16 23.94 1.22 -2.88
C ALA A 16 23.51 2.69 -2.68
N VAL A 17 22.27 3.03 -3.04
CA VAL A 17 21.68 4.35 -2.73
C VAL A 17 21.51 4.53 -1.22
N ARG A 18 21.03 3.50 -0.51
CA ARG A 18 20.79 3.52 0.94
C ARG A 18 22.06 3.65 1.78
N GLU A 19 23.21 3.23 1.29
CA GLU A 19 24.50 3.47 1.95
C GLU A 19 24.85 4.95 2.10
N ARG A 20 24.31 5.79 1.20
CA ARG A 20 24.60 7.22 1.14
C ARG A 20 23.44 8.12 1.59
N HIS A 21 22.21 7.64 1.47
CA HIS A 21 21.01 8.43 1.69
C HIS A 21 19.99 7.71 2.58
N GLY A 22 19.47 8.42 3.59
CA GLY A 22 18.32 7.96 4.36
C GLY A 22 17.04 7.90 3.51
N LEU A 23 16.04 7.11 3.93
CA LEU A 23 14.79 6.97 3.18
C LEU A 23 14.12 8.33 2.93
N LEU A 24 13.98 9.15 3.98
CA LEU A 24 13.38 10.49 3.88
C LEU A 24 14.22 11.45 3.02
N GLN A 25 15.54 11.28 2.96
CA GLN A 25 16.40 12.07 2.07
C GLN A 25 16.15 11.73 0.61
N ILE A 26 16.00 10.44 0.29
CA ILE A 26 15.69 10.00 -1.08
C ILE A 26 14.39 10.64 -1.57
N THR A 27 13.34 10.67 -0.74
CA THR A 27 12.04 11.27 -1.13
C THR A 27 12.08 12.81 -1.27
N ARG A 28 13.14 13.46 -0.76
CA ARG A 28 13.36 14.92 -0.88
C ARG A 28 14.27 15.31 -2.05
N ILE A 29 14.78 14.33 -2.80
CA ILE A 29 15.64 14.54 -3.98
C ILE A 29 14.90 13.94 -5.19
N PRO A 30 14.24 14.78 -6.04
CA PRO A 30 13.35 14.30 -7.09
C PRO A 30 13.97 13.27 -8.04
N ASP A 31 15.15 13.54 -8.59
CA ASP A 31 15.85 12.63 -9.50
C ASP A 31 16.18 11.29 -8.83
N LEU A 32 16.64 11.31 -7.59
CA LEU A 32 16.99 10.09 -6.86
C LEU A 32 15.73 9.26 -6.49
N CYS A 33 14.64 9.93 -6.14
CA CYS A 33 13.36 9.29 -5.90
C CYS A 33 12.81 8.64 -7.20
N ALA A 34 12.93 9.34 -8.32
CA ALA A 34 12.54 8.83 -9.64
C ALA A 34 13.40 7.63 -10.03
N GLU A 35 14.72 7.72 -9.87
CA GLU A 35 15.65 6.60 -10.11
C GLU A 35 15.24 5.35 -9.34
N VAL A 36 15.10 5.47 -8.01
CA VAL A 36 14.72 4.33 -7.15
C VAL A 36 13.34 3.78 -7.52
N THR A 37 12.41 4.63 -7.92
CA THR A 37 11.07 4.22 -8.39
C THR A 37 11.15 3.38 -9.67
N LEU A 38 12.06 3.70 -10.58
CA LEU A 38 12.20 3.04 -11.89
C LEU A 38 13.06 1.77 -11.86
N GLN A 39 13.98 1.63 -10.90
CA GLN A 39 14.84 0.45 -10.78
C GLN A 39 14.09 -0.89 -10.93
N PRO A 40 12.93 -1.14 -10.28
CA PRO A 40 12.19 -2.38 -10.44
C PRO A 40 11.60 -2.58 -11.83
N VAL A 41 11.20 -1.52 -12.52
CA VAL A 41 10.67 -1.59 -13.89
C VAL A 41 11.76 -2.12 -14.82
N GLU A 42 12.95 -1.56 -14.73
CA GLU A 42 14.11 -1.93 -15.56
C GLU A 42 14.65 -3.32 -15.20
N ARG A 43 14.71 -3.65 -13.89
CA ARG A 43 15.35 -4.87 -13.41
C ARG A 43 14.46 -6.09 -13.41
N LEU A 44 13.15 -5.92 -13.23
CA LEU A 44 12.20 -7.02 -13.07
C LEU A 44 11.24 -7.15 -14.25
N GLY A 45 11.02 -6.08 -15.04
CA GLY A 45 10.06 -6.08 -16.14
C GLY A 45 8.60 -6.07 -15.69
N VAL A 46 8.30 -5.46 -14.54
CA VAL A 46 6.92 -5.33 -14.01
C VAL A 46 6.07 -4.38 -14.86
N ASP A 47 4.75 -4.54 -14.80
CA ASP A 47 3.78 -3.79 -15.62
C ASP A 47 3.34 -2.47 -15.00
N ALA A 48 3.83 -2.13 -13.82
CA ALA A 48 3.60 -0.83 -13.18
C ALA A 48 4.77 -0.43 -12.28
N ALA A 49 5.10 0.86 -12.27
CA ALA A 49 5.92 1.46 -11.24
C ALA A 49 5.05 1.79 -10.02
N ILE A 50 5.61 1.70 -8.82
CA ILE A 50 5.01 2.30 -7.62
C ILE A 50 6.00 3.31 -7.04
N LEU A 51 5.49 4.51 -6.74
CA LEU A 51 6.30 5.60 -6.22
C LEU A 51 7.12 5.16 -5.00
N PHE A 52 8.41 5.52 -4.98
CA PHE A 52 9.23 5.30 -3.79
C PHE A 52 8.92 6.35 -2.73
N ALA A 53 8.21 5.96 -1.68
CA ALA A 53 7.80 6.83 -0.58
C ALA A 53 7.53 6.00 0.70
N ASP A 54 7.14 6.68 1.77
CA ASP A 54 6.58 6.05 2.97
C ASP A 54 5.19 6.62 3.26
N ILE A 55 4.29 5.78 3.81
CA ILE A 55 2.92 6.19 4.15
C ILE A 55 2.88 7.27 5.24
N THR A 56 3.96 7.44 5.99
CA THR A 56 4.07 8.41 7.10
C THR A 56 4.59 9.79 6.68
N LEU A 57 4.96 9.98 5.40
CA LEU A 57 5.45 11.29 4.91
C LEU A 57 4.54 12.48 5.27
N PRO A 58 3.20 12.36 5.30
CA PRO A 58 2.34 13.46 5.69
C PRO A 58 2.43 13.87 7.17
N PHE A 59 3.04 13.09 8.06
CA PHE A 59 2.99 13.32 9.51
C PHE A 59 3.58 14.67 9.94
N GLU A 60 4.71 15.08 9.36
CA GLU A 60 5.31 16.41 9.69
C GLU A 60 4.34 17.53 9.35
N GLY A 61 3.72 17.50 8.16
CA GLY A 61 2.72 18.47 7.74
C GLY A 61 1.44 18.43 8.59
N LEU A 62 1.10 17.26 9.12
CA LEU A 62 -0.01 17.08 10.06
C LEU A 62 0.33 17.57 11.48
N GLY A 63 1.58 17.99 11.75
CA GLY A 63 2.03 18.50 13.05
C GLY A 63 2.62 17.44 13.98
N PHE A 64 2.97 16.25 13.46
CA PHE A 64 3.55 15.16 14.23
C PHE A 64 4.97 14.86 13.75
N ALA A 65 5.97 15.22 14.55
CA ALA A 65 7.35 14.87 14.27
C ALA A 65 7.59 13.37 14.42
N PHE A 66 8.33 12.80 13.48
CA PHE A 66 8.67 11.38 13.47
C PHE A 66 10.03 11.14 12.84
N GLU A 67 10.55 9.95 13.02
CA GLU A 67 11.72 9.46 12.31
C GLU A 67 11.51 8.03 11.82
N ILE A 68 12.30 7.62 10.83
CA ILE A 68 12.33 6.22 10.40
C ILE A 68 13.58 5.56 10.97
N ARG A 69 13.40 4.72 12.00
CA ARG A 69 14.48 3.94 12.62
C ARG A 69 14.75 2.67 11.84
N GLU A 70 16.01 2.42 11.56
CA GLU A 70 16.41 1.19 10.89
C GLU A 70 16.04 -0.04 11.73
N GLY A 71 15.52 -1.08 11.08
CA GLY A 71 15.05 -2.31 11.75
C GLY A 71 13.74 -2.17 12.54
N VAL A 72 13.26 -0.95 12.78
CA VAL A 72 12.02 -0.68 13.53
C VAL A 72 10.92 -0.15 12.60
N GLY A 73 11.19 0.91 11.86
CA GLY A 73 10.23 1.64 11.04
C GLY A 73 9.91 3.04 11.58
N PRO A 74 8.79 3.65 11.17
CA PRO A 74 8.39 4.97 11.64
C PRO A 74 8.15 5.01 13.15
N VAL A 75 8.69 6.02 13.84
CA VAL A 75 8.50 6.27 15.28
C VAL A 75 8.07 7.72 15.44
N VAL A 76 6.90 7.94 16.05
CA VAL A 76 6.33 9.25 16.36
C VAL A 76 6.81 9.67 17.74
N PHE A 77 7.39 10.86 17.86
CA PHE A 77 8.01 11.32 19.13
C PHE A 77 6.98 11.64 20.20
N GLU A 78 5.88 12.26 19.82
CA GLU A 78 4.79 12.63 20.72
C GLU A 78 3.47 12.05 20.23
N PRO A 79 3.19 10.76 20.52
CA PRO A 79 1.98 10.10 20.06
C PRO A 79 0.71 10.71 20.67
N ILE A 80 -0.42 10.48 19.99
CA ILE A 80 -1.74 10.89 20.48
C ILE A 80 -2.14 9.94 21.62
N SER A 81 -2.41 10.51 22.79
CA SER A 81 -2.84 9.78 23.98
C SER A 81 -4.19 10.25 24.54
N SER A 82 -4.70 11.38 24.07
CA SER A 82 -5.92 12.01 24.57
C SER A 82 -6.63 12.85 23.51
N ALA A 83 -7.86 13.23 23.75
CA ALA A 83 -8.60 14.18 22.90
C ALA A 83 -7.87 15.51 22.68
N ARG A 84 -7.12 15.97 23.70
CA ARG A 84 -6.31 17.20 23.57
C ARG A 84 -5.25 17.06 22.49
N ASP A 85 -4.62 15.89 22.36
CA ASP A 85 -3.55 15.65 21.40
C ASP A 85 -4.07 15.65 19.96
N VAL A 86 -5.32 15.27 19.74
CA VAL A 86 -5.98 15.36 18.43
C VAL A 86 -6.07 16.82 17.97
N GLY A 87 -6.22 17.76 18.89
CA GLY A 87 -6.22 19.20 18.60
C GLY A 87 -4.91 19.74 18.00
N ARG A 88 -3.81 18.97 18.02
CA ARG A 88 -2.55 19.31 17.35
C ARG A 88 -2.58 19.03 15.84
N LEU A 89 -3.56 18.25 15.37
CA LEU A 89 -3.68 17.89 13.96
C LEU A 89 -3.86 19.15 13.11
N ARG A 90 -2.97 19.33 12.14
CA ARG A 90 -2.98 20.45 11.21
C ARG A 90 -3.56 20.03 9.88
N ARG A 91 -4.02 20.99 9.10
CA ARG A 91 -4.35 20.76 7.71
C ARG A 91 -3.06 20.44 6.93
N PHE A 92 -3.13 19.40 6.11
CA PHE A 92 -2.01 18.98 5.28
C PHE A 92 -2.06 19.69 3.92
N GLU A 93 -0.99 20.37 3.59
CA GLU A 93 -0.80 21.09 2.31
C GLU A 93 0.33 20.37 1.53
N PRO A 94 -0.02 19.53 0.52
CA PRO A 94 0.97 18.71 -0.17
C PRO A 94 2.10 19.50 -0.83
N GLU A 95 1.79 20.65 -1.43
CA GLU A 95 2.76 21.49 -2.13
C GLU A 95 3.81 22.09 -1.18
N GLU A 96 3.47 22.24 0.10
CA GLU A 96 4.40 22.73 1.13
C GLU A 96 5.32 21.61 1.64
N TRP A 97 4.76 20.40 1.84
CA TRP A 97 5.45 19.35 2.60
C TRP A 97 6.07 18.26 1.74
N VAL A 98 5.54 18.01 0.54
CA VAL A 98 5.98 16.92 -0.33
C VAL A 98 6.23 17.36 -1.78
N ALA A 99 6.45 18.66 -2.05
CA ALA A 99 6.73 19.19 -3.39
C ALA A 99 7.82 18.40 -4.14
N PRO A 100 8.98 18.03 -3.54
CA PRO A 100 9.99 17.24 -4.24
C PRO A 100 9.49 15.86 -4.66
N LEU A 101 8.59 15.26 -3.89
CA LEU A 101 7.98 13.97 -4.26
C LEU A 101 7.01 14.12 -5.43
N LEU A 102 6.25 15.22 -5.49
CA LEU A 102 5.38 15.53 -6.63
C LEU A 102 6.18 15.78 -7.91
N GLU A 103 7.33 16.46 -7.80
CA GLU A 103 8.28 16.61 -8.91
C GLU A 103 8.82 15.25 -9.37
N ALA A 104 9.20 14.36 -8.45
CA ALA A 104 9.64 13.00 -8.77
C ALA A 104 8.56 12.22 -9.55
N ILE A 105 7.28 12.39 -9.26
CA ILE A 105 6.18 11.79 -10.04
C ILE A 105 6.25 12.26 -11.49
N GLY A 106 6.43 13.55 -11.75
CA GLY A 106 6.60 14.10 -13.10
C GLY A 106 7.77 13.44 -13.83
N LEU A 107 8.93 13.36 -13.19
CA LEU A 107 10.13 12.72 -13.76
C LEU A 107 9.92 11.23 -14.06
N VAL A 108 9.25 10.50 -13.18
CA VAL A 108 8.90 9.09 -13.43
C VAL A 108 7.96 8.97 -14.62
N ARG A 109 6.96 9.85 -14.73
CA ARG A 109 5.99 9.85 -15.84
C ARG A 109 6.67 10.07 -17.20
N GLU A 110 7.67 10.92 -17.25
CA GLU A 110 8.44 11.19 -18.48
C GLU A 110 9.31 9.99 -18.90
N ARG A 111 9.84 9.25 -17.91
CA ARG A 111 10.85 8.20 -18.15
C ARG A 111 10.28 6.77 -18.18
N SER A 112 9.11 6.53 -17.54
CA SER A 112 8.56 5.20 -17.38
C SER A 112 7.81 4.70 -18.62
N PRO A 113 8.11 3.49 -19.12
CA PRO A 113 7.31 2.85 -20.16
C PRO A 113 6.00 2.24 -19.63
N VAL A 114 5.83 2.18 -18.31
CA VAL A 114 4.67 1.57 -17.63
C VAL A 114 3.95 2.60 -16.75
N PRO A 115 2.66 2.36 -16.40
CA PRO A 115 1.92 3.27 -15.54
C PRO A 115 2.54 3.40 -14.14
N LEU A 116 2.38 4.59 -13.55
CA LEU A 116 2.81 4.91 -12.20
C LEU A 116 1.64 4.82 -11.20
N ILE A 117 1.85 4.05 -10.14
CA ILE A 117 0.95 3.97 -9.00
C ILE A 117 1.45 4.93 -7.91
N GLY A 118 0.62 5.92 -7.57
CA GLY A 118 0.76 6.71 -6.36
C GLY A 118 0.13 5.99 -5.17
N PHE A 119 0.46 6.39 -3.94
CA PHE A 119 -0.15 5.75 -2.78
C PHE A 119 -0.17 6.61 -1.53
N ALA A 120 -1.00 6.19 -0.57
CA ALA A 120 -1.03 6.72 0.79
C ALA A 120 -1.38 5.63 1.81
N GLY A 121 -1.10 5.90 3.08
CA GLY A 121 -1.67 5.13 4.18
C GLY A 121 -3.16 5.41 4.35
N ALA A 122 -3.94 4.38 4.66
CA ALA A 122 -5.34 4.56 5.04
C ALA A 122 -5.47 5.20 6.43
N PRO A 123 -6.57 5.91 6.69
CA PRO A 123 -6.76 6.64 7.94
C PRO A 123 -6.57 5.79 9.21
N PHE A 124 -7.09 4.55 9.27
CA PHE A 124 -6.89 3.68 10.44
C PHE A 124 -5.42 3.31 10.64
N THR A 125 -4.71 2.97 9.57
CA THR A 125 -3.29 2.65 9.65
C THR A 125 -2.46 3.85 10.10
N LEU A 126 -2.76 5.06 9.59
CA LEU A 126 -2.10 6.29 10.03
C LEU A 126 -2.43 6.63 11.49
N ALA A 127 -3.72 6.55 11.89
CA ALA A 127 -4.15 6.73 13.27
C ALA A 127 -3.43 5.77 14.21
N SER A 128 -3.25 4.52 13.79
CA SER A 128 -2.54 3.53 14.58
C SER A 128 -1.08 3.94 14.83
N TYR A 129 -0.35 4.44 13.82
CA TYR A 129 1.01 4.97 14.04
C TYR A 129 1.02 6.16 14.99
N LEU A 130 0.08 7.09 14.81
CA LEU A 130 0.00 8.30 15.64
C LEU A 130 -0.35 8.01 17.09
N VAL A 131 -1.19 7.01 17.36
CA VAL A 131 -1.62 6.65 18.72
C VAL A 131 -0.67 5.65 19.39
N GLU A 132 -0.19 4.63 18.67
CA GLU A 132 0.75 3.66 19.23
C GLU A 132 2.16 4.26 19.40
N GLY A 133 2.51 5.28 18.60
CA GLY A 133 3.83 5.91 18.57
C GLY A 133 4.82 5.20 17.67
N GLY A 134 4.43 4.12 17.01
CA GLY A 134 5.28 3.31 16.13
C GLY A 134 4.66 1.97 15.77
N PRO A 135 5.44 1.04 15.19
CA PRO A 135 4.98 -0.29 14.88
C PRO A 135 4.52 -1.06 16.13
N THR A 136 3.40 -1.74 16.03
CA THR A 136 2.80 -2.52 17.13
C THR A 136 2.32 -3.88 16.62
N ARG A 137 2.22 -4.86 17.54
CA ARG A 137 1.61 -6.17 17.26
C ARG A 137 0.24 -6.32 17.90
N THR A 138 -0.09 -5.51 18.90
CA THR A 138 -1.28 -5.70 19.74
C THR A 138 -2.36 -4.65 19.50
N PHE A 139 -2.01 -3.47 18.99
CA PHE A 139 -2.93 -2.36 18.71
C PHE A 139 -3.77 -1.94 19.95
N GLN A 140 -3.21 -2.10 21.14
CA GLN A 140 -3.94 -1.90 22.41
C GLN A 140 -4.32 -0.44 22.61
N LYS A 141 -3.38 0.49 22.37
CA LYS A 141 -3.63 1.92 22.58
C LYS A 141 -4.65 2.46 21.60
N VAL A 142 -4.52 2.17 20.31
CA VAL A 142 -5.44 2.67 19.29
C VAL A 142 -6.85 2.11 19.47
N LYS A 143 -7.00 0.83 19.87
CA LYS A 143 -8.30 0.26 20.17
C LYS A 143 -8.91 0.85 21.45
N ALA A 144 -8.11 1.02 22.51
CA ALA A 144 -8.57 1.69 23.71
C ALA A 144 -9.02 3.12 23.42
N PHE A 145 -8.25 3.87 22.66
CA PHE A 145 -8.57 5.24 22.26
C PHE A 145 -9.88 5.32 21.45
N LEU A 146 -10.05 4.45 20.47
CA LEU A 146 -11.26 4.35 19.66
C LEU A 146 -12.52 4.18 20.49
N HIS A 147 -12.47 3.35 21.54
CA HIS A 147 -13.63 3.08 22.41
C HIS A 147 -13.80 4.11 23.53
N ALA A 148 -12.71 4.58 24.13
CA ALA A 148 -12.75 5.51 25.24
C ALA A 148 -13.07 6.95 24.81
N GLU A 149 -12.63 7.37 23.62
CA GLU A 149 -12.69 8.75 23.15
C GLU A 149 -13.38 8.86 21.76
N PRO A 150 -14.64 8.41 21.62
CA PRO A 150 -15.27 8.27 20.29
C PRO A 150 -15.37 9.59 19.50
N ARG A 151 -15.55 10.74 20.19
CA ARG A 151 -15.59 12.06 19.53
C ARG A 151 -14.21 12.49 19.02
N ALA A 152 -13.17 12.21 19.82
CA ALA A 152 -11.78 12.49 19.42
C ALA A 152 -11.35 11.56 18.28
N TRP A 153 -11.75 10.29 18.34
CA TRP A 153 -11.56 9.34 17.23
C TRP A 153 -12.18 9.83 15.93
N GLU A 154 -13.43 10.25 15.96
CA GLU A 154 -14.13 10.81 14.81
C GLU A 154 -13.39 12.02 14.21
N SER A 155 -12.94 12.95 15.08
CA SER A 155 -12.15 14.13 14.65
C SER A 155 -10.82 13.74 14.04
N LEU A 156 -10.09 12.78 14.64
CA LEU A 156 -8.81 12.27 14.13
C LEU A 156 -9.01 11.64 12.75
N MET A 157 -9.99 10.75 12.61
CA MET A 157 -10.28 10.05 11.36
C MET A 157 -10.70 11.02 10.25
N HIS A 158 -11.51 12.04 10.56
CA HIS A 158 -11.88 13.09 9.61
C HIS A 158 -10.65 13.84 9.09
N GLY A 159 -9.78 14.30 9.98
CA GLY A 159 -8.57 15.02 9.59
C GLY A 159 -7.59 14.16 8.79
N LEU A 160 -7.47 12.86 9.13
CA LEU A 160 -6.64 11.92 8.37
C LEU A 160 -7.24 11.62 6.98
N VAL A 161 -8.56 11.52 6.85
CA VAL A 161 -9.22 11.42 5.53
C VAL A 161 -8.90 12.64 4.68
N ASP A 162 -9.07 13.85 5.23
CA ASP A 162 -8.82 15.09 4.49
C ASP A 162 -7.36 15.16 4.01
N ALA A 163 -6.42 14.82 4.86
CA ALA A 163 -4.99 14.78 4.52
C ALA A 163 -4.68 13.72 3.45
N THR A 164 -5.22 12.51 3.60
CA THR A 164 -5.01 11.42 2.64
C THR A 164 -5.60 11.77 1.28
N VAL A 165 -6.79 12.37 1.24
CA VAL A 165 -7.43 12.85 0.00
C VAL A 165 -6.59 13.95 -0.66
N ALA A 166 -6.14 14.97 0.11
CA ALA A 166 -5.28 16.03 -0.41
C ALA A 166 -4.00 15.45 -1.02
N TYR A 167 -3.34 14.54 -0.31
CA TYR A 167 -2.11 13.90 -0.75
C TYR A 167 -2.28 13.06 -2.02
N LEU A 168 -3.33 12.23 -2.09
CA LEU A 168 -3.60 11.40 -3.26
C LEU A 168 -4.03 12.22 -4.48
N ARG A 169 -4.80 13.30 -4.27
CA ARG A 169 -5.16 14.24 -5.35
C ARG A 169 -3.92 14.94 -5.92
N ALA A 170 -3.01 15.39 -5.06
CA ALA A 170 -1.76 16.00 -5.50
C ALA A 170 -0.91 15.02 -6.32
N GLN A 171 -0.80 13.75 -5.89
CA GLN A 171 -0.10 12.70 -6.65
C GLN A 171 -0.76 12.44 -8.02
N ALA A 172 -2.11 12.38 -8.08
CA ALA A 172 -2.82 12.21 -9.34
C ALA A 172 -2.62 13.41 -10.28
N THR A 173 -2.67 14.64 -9.75
CA THR A 173 -2.40 15.86 -10.51
C THR A 173 -0.96 15.91 -11.03
N ALA A 174 0.00 15.44 -10.25
CA ALA A 174 1.40 15.32 -10.65
C ALA A 174 1.65 14.21 -11.71
N GLY A 175 0.68 13.30 -11.94
CA GLY A 175 0.75 12.31 -13.00
C GLY A 175 0.64 10.85 -12.57
N ALA A 176 0.34 10.53 -11.31
CA ALA A 176 0.03 9.17 -10.91
C ALA A 176 -1.25 8.67 -11.63
N GLN A 177 -1.20 7.47 -12.18
CA GLN A 177 -2.25 6.92 -13.04
C GLN A 177 -3.14 5.89 -12.34
N ALA A 178 -2.76 5.46 -11.14
CA ALA A 178 -3.56 4.68 -10.21
C ALA A 178 -3.18 5.06 -8.79
N LEU A 179 -4.08 4.84 -7.82
CA LEU A 179 -3.87 5.22 -6.43
C LEU A 179 -4.07 4.00 -5.52
N GLN A 180 -3.02 3.60 -4.81
CA GLN A 180 -3.07 2.51 -3.84
C GLN A 180 -3.25 3.07 -2.42
N ILE A 181 -4.28 2.59 -1.71
CA ILE A 181 -4.54 2.93 -0.31
C ILE A 181 -4.13 1.74 0.55
N PHE A 182 -3.10 1.94 1.39
CA PHE A 182 -2.56 0.91 2.27
C PHE A 182 -3.22 0.94 3.65
N ASP A 183 -4.20 0.06 3.87
CA ASP A 183 -4.82 -0.17 5.17
C ASP A 183 -4.20 -1.41 5.85
N SER A 184 -2.87 -1.40 5.94
CA SER A 184 -2.06 -2.55 6.33
C SER A 184 -2.40 -3.13 7.70
N TRP A 185 -2.99 -2.34 8.61
CA TRP A 185 -3.24 -2.75 9.99
C TRP A 185 -4.71 -2.96 10.32
N VAL A 186 -5.61 -2.74 9.38
CA VAL A 186 -7.06 -2.79 9.62
C VAL A 186 -7.57 -4.19 10.00
N GLY A 187 -6.88 -5.25 9.60
CA GLY A 187 -7.19 -6.61 10.02
C GLY A 187 -7.02 -6.88 11.52
N ALA A 188 -6.48 -5.91 12.29
CA ALA A 188 -6.49 -5.96 13.75
C ALA A 188 -7.87 -5.72 14.36
N LEU A 189 -8.83 -5.18 13.59
CA LEU A 189 -10.18 -4.85 14.05
C LEU A 189 -11.14 -6.02 13.90
N SER A 190 -12.14 -6.05 14.79
CA SER A 190 -13.32 -6.86 14.59
C SER A 190 -14.17 -6.33 13.42
N PRO A 191 -15.01 -7.16 12.77
CA PRO A 191 -15.97 -6.68 11.78
C PRO A 191 -16.91 -5.60 12.33
N HIS A 192 -17.26 -5.66 13.62
CA HIS A 192 -18.06 -4.64 14.29
C HIS A 192 -17.34 -3.30 14.31
N ASP A 193 -16.10 -3.26 14.82
CA ASP A 193 -15.33 -2.02 14.97
C ASP A 193 -15.00 -1.42 13.59
N TYR A 194 -14.65 -2.26 12.61
CA TYR A 194 -14.42 -1.79 11.27
C TYR A 194 -15.66 -1.10 10.69
N ARG A 195 -16.84 -1.74 10.81
CA ARG A 195 -18.10 -1.20 10.29
C ARG A 195 -18.48 0.12 10.95
N ALA A 196 -18.32 0.19 12.28
CA ALA A 196 -18.75 1.35 13.07
C ALA A 196 -17.77 2.52 12.95
N SER A 197 -16.46 2.25 13.01
CA SER A 197 -15.45 3.27 13.30
C SER A 197 -14.45 3.52 12.18
N VAL A 198 -14.47 2.74 11.08
CA VAL A 198 -13.52 2.89 9.95
C VAL A 198 -14.24 2.98 8.61
N ALA A 199 -15.18 2.08 8.31
CA ALA A 199 -15.84 2.02 7.02
C ALA A 199 -16.52 3.34 6.58
N PRO A 200 -17.17 4.15 7.45
CA PRO A 200 -17.71 5.45 7.07
C PRO A 200 -16.62 6.40 6.54
N HIS A 201 -15.47 6.42 7.18
CA HIS A 201 -14.33 7.26 6.81
C HIS A 201 -13.71 6.79 5.48
N MET A 202 -13.61 5.48 5.27
CA MET A 202 -13.12 4.93 4.01
C MET A 202 -14.06 5.24 2.85
N ARG A 203 -15.39 5.15 3.05
CA ARG A 203 -16.37 5.59 2.05
C ARG A 203 -16.19 7.06 1.68
N ARG A 204 -16.03 7.94 2.68
CA ARG A 204 -15.76 9.35 2.47
C ARG A 204 -14.46 9.58 1.69
N LEU A 205 -13.39 8.84 2.02
CA LEU A 205 -12.11 8.90 1.32
C LEU A 205 -12.29 8.57 -0.16
N PHE A 206 -12.82 7.38 -0.48
CA PHE A 206 -12.96 6.93 -1.88
C PHE A 206 -13.89 7.83 -2.69
N ALA A 207 -14.98 8.32 -2.09
CA ALA A 207 -15.88 9.26 -2.75
C ALA A 207 -15.24 10.63 -3.09
N ALA A 208 -14.18 11.00 -2.37
CA ALA A 208 -13.45 12.25 -2.58
C ALA A 208 -12.24 12.12 -3.53
N LEU A 209 -11.86 10.92 -3.97
CA LEU A 209 -10.74 10.73 -4.91
C LEU A 209 -11.13 11.15 -6.34
N PRO A 210 -10.13 11.48 -7.19
CA PRO A 210 -10.39 11.92 -8.56
C PRO A 210 -11.11 10.84 -9.37
N ALA A 211 -12.19 11.19 -10.03
CA ALA A 211 -12.86 10.30 -10.97
C ALA A 211 -11.95 9.93 -12.14
N GLY A 212 -12.01 8.68 -12.59
CA GLY A 212 -11.22 8.20 -13.73
C GLY A 212 -9.78 7.76 -13.38
N VAL A 213 -9.34 7.92 -12.13
CA VAL A 213 -8.07 7.35 -11.65
C VAL A 213 -8.39 6.08 -10.86
N PRO A 214 -8.00 4.88 -11.33
CA PRO A 214 -8.29 3.63 -10.64
C PRO A 214 -7.73 3.61 -9.21
N THR A 215 -8.50 3.06 -8.29
CA THR A 215 -8.16 2.99 -6.88
C THR A 215 -8.03 1.55 -6.38
N LEU A 216 -7.00 1.29 -5.58
CA LEU A 216 -6.75 -0.02 -5.01
C LEU A 216 -6.82 0.08 -3.47
N HIS A 217 -7.66 -0.72 -2.84
CA HIS A 217 -7.83 -0.78 -1.38
C HIS A 217 -7.21 -2.07 -0.84
N PHE A 218 -6.09 -1.96 -0.14
CA PHE A 218 -5.32 -3.11 0.35
C PHE A 218 -5.27 -3.14 1.88
N GLY A 219 -5.43 -4.33 2.45
CA GLY A 219 -5.20 -4.59 3.87
C GLY A 219 -4.61 -5.98 4.13
N THR A 220 -4.06 -6.19 5.33
CA THR A 220 -3.56 -7.49 5.78
C THR A 220 -4.40 -8.06 6.90
N GLY A 221 -4.55 -9.39 6.96
CA GLY A 221 -5.40 -10.07 7.95
C GLY A 221 -6.88 -9.77 7.78
N THR A 222 -7.31 -9.40 6.59
CA THR A 222 -8.62 -8.82 6.30
C THR A 222 -9.69 -9.84 5.87
N ALA A 223 -9.39 -11.14 5.82
CA ALA A 223 -10.33 -12.16 5.35
C ALA A 223 -11.72 -12.07 5.99
N GLY A 224 -11.80 -11.72 7.29
CA GLY A 224 -13.07 -11.55 8.01
C GLY A 224 -13.81 -10.24 7.73
N ILE A 225 -13.18 -9.27 7.09
CA ILE A 225 -13.74 -7.93 6.82
C ILE A 225 -13.74 -7.56 5.34
N LEU A 226 -13.27 -8.45 4.45
CA LEU A 226 -13.17 -8.16 3.00
C LEU A 226 -14.47 -7.65 2.38
N PRO A 227 -15.67 -8.22 2.68
CA PRO A 227 -16.92 -7.67 2.16
C PRO A 227 -17.14 -6.20 2.58
N LEU A 228 -16.82 -5.88 3.84
CA LEU A 228 -16.96 -4.52 4.36
C LEU A 228 -15.96 -3.55 3.72
N MET A 229 -14.74 -4.02 3.44
CA MET A 229 -13.75 -3.23 2.71
C MET A 229 -14.21 -2.95 1.28
N ALA A 230 -14.73 -3.96 0.59
CA ALA A 230 -15.29 -3.78 -0.74
C ALA A 230 -16.47 -2.81 -0.76
N GLU A 231 -17.37 -2.90 0.22
CA GLU A 231 -18.48 -1.93 0.39
C GLU A 231 -17.99 -0.51 0.68
N ALA A 232 -16.87 -0.37 1.38
CA ALA A 232 -16.29 0.93 1.72
C ALA A 232 -15.65 1.64 0.52
N GLY A 233 -15.18 0.90 -0.49
CA GLY A 233 -14.66 1.48 -1.74
C GLY A 233 -13.38 0.81 -2.25
N GLY A 234 -12.91 1.33 -3.38
CA GLY A 234 -11.81 0.80 -4.18
C GLY A 234 -12.32 0.06 -5.41
N ASP A 235 -11.71 0.34 -6.56
CA ASP A 235 -12.01 -0.35 -7.81
C ASP A 235 -11.42 -1.77 -7.80
N VAL A 236 -10.29 -1.94 -7.12
CA VAL A 236 -9.58 -3.21 -6.93
C VAL A 236 -9.39 -3.46 -5.45
N ILE A 237 -9.70 -4.66 -4.98
CA ILE A 237 -9.46 -5.05 -3.58
C ILE A 237 -8.17 -5.87 -3.50
N GLY A 238 -7.18 -5.31 -2.80
CA GLY A 238 -5.93 -6.00 -2.52
C GLY A 238 -6.06 -6.94 -1.33
N VAL A 239 -5.60 -8.17 -1.49
CA VAL A 239 -5.74 -9.23 -0.48
C VAL A 239 -4.39 -9.85 -0.14
N ASP A 240 -4.23 -10.27 1.11
CA ASP A 240 -3.05 -10.99 1.54
C ASP A 240 -3.19 -12.51 1.31
N TRP A 241 -2.12 -13.25 1.63
CA TRP A 241 -2.03 -14.70 1.38
C TRP A 241 -2.87 -15.59 2.31
N ARG A 242 -3.62 -15.00 3.27
CA ARG A 242 -4.40 -15.75 4.28
C ARG A 242 -5.79 -16.16 3.83
N ILE A 243 -6.11 -15.89 2.57
CA ILE A 243 -7.35 -16.29 1.92
C ILE A 243 -7.04 -16.75 0.48
N ASP A 244 -7.70 -17.79 -0.01
CA ASP A 244 -7.59 -18.18 -1.41
C ASP A 244 -8.13 -17.09 -2.32
N ILE A 245 -7.45 -16.83 -3.43
CA ILE A 245 -7.75 -15.69 -4.32
C ILE A 245 -9.14 -15.77 -4.95
N ASP A 246 -9.60 -16.98 -5.30
CA ASP A 246 -10.95 -17.20 -5.82
C ASP A 246 -12.03 -16.96 -4.76
N ARG A 247 -11.77 -17.38 -3.51
CA ARG A 247 -12.63 -17.08 -2.36
C ARG A 247 -12.68 -15.59 -2.07
N ALA A 248 -11.54 -14.92 -2.10
CA ALA A 248 -11.48 -13.47 -1.94
C ALA A 248 -12.36 -12.78 -2.98
N ARG A 249 -12.24 -13.16 -4.26
CA ARG A 249 -13.03 -12.62 -5.36
C ARG A 249 -14.55 -12.83 -5.17
N GLN A 250 -14.96 -13.98 -4.68
CA GLN A 250 -16.36 -14.26 -4.38
C GLN A 250 -16.91 -13.32 -3.30
N VAL A 251 -16.19 -13.17 -2.18
CA VAL A 251 -16.66 -12.39 -1.03
C VAL A 251 -16.63 -10.88 -1.26
N VAL A 252 -15.84 -10.40 -2.23
CA VAL A 252 -15.86 -8.97 -2.63
C VAL A 252 -16.89 -8.67 -3.73
N GLY A 253 -17.81 -9.59 -4.01
CA GLY A 253 -18.90 -9.38 -4.97
C GLY A 253 -18.45 -9.33 -6.43
N GLY A 254 -17.39 -10.07 -6.78
CA GLY A 254 -16.87 -10.14 -8.15
C GLY A 254 -16.03 -8.92 -8.58
N ARG A 255 -15.73 -7.99 -7.67
CA ARG A 255 -14.79 -6.89 -7.94
C ARG A 255 -13.42 -7.43 -8.32
N PRO A 256 -12.64 -6.68 -9.11
CA PRO A 256 -11.23 -6.98 -9.34
C PRO A 256 -10.47 -7.16 -8.03
N VAL A 257 -9.55 -8.13 -8.00
CA VAL A 257 -8.70 -8.40 -6.85
C VAL A 257 -7.23 -8.30 -7.22
N GLN A 258 -6.42 -7.89 -6.25
CA GLN A 258 -4.96 -7.85 -6.36
C GLN A 258 -4.33 -8.75 -5.31
N GLY A 259 -3.37 -9.55 -5.72
CA GLY A 259 -2.58 -10.42 -4.81
C GLY A 259 -2.35 -11.77 -5.44
N ASN A 260 -2.00 -12.83 -4.67
CA ASN A 260 -1.79 -12.76 -3.22
C ASN A 260 -0.73 -13.77 -2.77
N LEU A 261 0.35 -13.92 -3.57
CA LEU A 261 1.43 -14.84 -3.23
C LEU A 261 2.09 -14.43 -1.89
N ASP A 262 2.31 -15.40 -1.00
CA ASP A 262 3.02 -15.14 0.25
C ASP A 262 4.45 -14.61 -0.01
N PRO A 263 4.83 -13.44 0.54
CA PRO A 263 6.17 -12.90 0.40
C PRO A 263 7.26 -13.84 0.93
N ALA A 264 6.97 -14.65 1.95
CA ALA A 264 7.91 -15.62 2.49
C ALA A 264 8.17 -16.76 1.50
N VAL A 265 7.14 -17.19 0.77
CA VAL A 265 7.27 -18.18 -0.30
C VAL A 265 8.06 -17.63 -1.49
N ALA A 266 7.80 -16.37 -1.88
CA ALA A 266 8.57 -15.69 -2.92
C ALA A 266 10.06 -15.55 -2.56
N ALA A 267 10.37 -15.44 -1.27
CA ALA A 267 11.74 -15.39 -0.75
C ALA A 267 12.41 -16.77 -0.57
N GLY A 268 11.62 -17.84 -0.64
CA GLY A 268 12.06 -19.23 -0.47
C GLY A 268 12.57 -19.88 -1.76
N PRO A 269 12.59 -21.24 -1.80
CA PRO A 269 12.94 -21.99 -2.99
C PRO A 269 12.02 -21.67 -4.15
N TRP A 270 12.60 -21.52 -5.35
CA TRP A 270 11.84 -21.18 -6.56
C TRP A 270 10.70 -22.14 -6.85
N GLU A 271 10.93 -23.43 -6.68
CA GLU A 271 9.94 -24.49 -6.98
C GLU A 271 8.67 -24.27 -6.16
N ALA A 272 8.79 -23.92 -4.89
CA ALA A 272 7.64 -23.58 -4.04
C ALA A 272 6.92 -22.32 -4.50
N ALA A 273 7.68 -21.27 -4.84
CA ALA A 273 7.13 -20.02 -5.36
C ALA A 273 6.37 -20.25 -6.68
N ALA A 274 6.96 -21.03 -7.60
CA ALA A 274 6.36 -21.34 -8.89
C ALA A 274 5.05 -22.16 -8.75
N VAL A 275 5.03 -23.15 -7.86
CA VAL A 275 3.82 -23.96 -7.61
C VAL A 275 2.68 -23.08 -7.10
N GLN A 276 2.93 -22.24 -6.09
CA GLN A 276 1.88 -21.38 -5.54
C GLN A 276 1.46 -20.27 -6.51
N ALA A 277 2.39 -19.68 -7.26
CA ALA A 277 2.05 -18.69 -8.28
C ALA A 277 1.15 -19.27 -9.37
N ARG A 278 1.46 -20.49 -9.86
CA ARG A 278 0.59 -21.20 -10.81
C ARG A 278 -0.78 -21.53 -10.23
N ALA A 279 -0.86 -21.94 -8.98
CA ALA A 279 -2.14 -22.19 -8.30
C ALA A 279 -3.01 -20.93 -8.23
N ILE A 280 -2.43 -19.77 -7.90
CA ILE A 280 -3.12 -18.47 -7.88
C ILE A 280 -3.63 -18.13 -9.30
N LEU A 281 -2.77 -18.25 -10.31
CA LEU A 281 -3.13 -17.94 -11.70
C LEU A 281 -4.23 -18.88 -12.22
N ALA A 282 -4.15 -20.19 -11.93
CA ALA A 282 -5.16 -21.17 -12.29
C ALA A 282 -6.51 -20.88 -11.61
N ALA A 283 -6.50 -20.48 -10.34
CA ALA A 283 -7.73 -20.16 -9.59
C ALA A 283 -8.50 -18.98 -10.18
N VAL A 284 -7.84 -18.07 -10.91
CA VAL A 284 -8.46 -16.91 -11.56
C VAL A 284 -8.54 -17.01 -13.09
N ALA A 285 -7.99 -18.07 -13.68
CA ALA A 285 -7.90 -18.26 -15.13
C ALA A 285 -9.24 -18.05 -15.85
N GLY A 286 -9.18 -17.46 -17.05
CA GLY A 286 -10.35 -17.19 -17.89
C GLY A 286 -11.30 -16.12 -17.36
N ARG A 287 -10.94 -15.42 -16.27
CA ARG A 287 -11.78 -14.37 -15.67
C ARG A 287 -11.01 -13.06 -15.53
N PRO A 288 -11.38 -11.99 -16.24
CA PRO A 288 -10.72 -10.69 -16.10
C PRO A 288 -10.86 -10.13 -14.68
N GLY A 289 -9.98 -9.19 -14.30
CA GLY A 289 -10.03 -8.49 -13.02
C GLY A 289 -9.11 -9.09 -11.94
N HIS A 290 -7.99 -9.69 -12.32
CA HIS A 290 -6.93 -10.06 -11.40
C HIS A 290 -5.63 -9.30 -11.71
N VAL A 291 -5.05 -8.69 -10.68
CA VAL A 291 -3.70 -8.11 -10.70
C VAL A 291 -2.79 -8.98 -9.85
N PHE A 292 -1.90 -9.76 -10.49
CA PHE A 292 -0.95 -10.57 -9.72
C PHE A 292 0.00 -9.66 -8.92
N ASN A 293 0.12 -9.98 -7.63
CA ASN A 293 1.01 -9.31 -6.68
C ASN A 293 1.37 -10.30 -5.56
N LEU A 294 2.31 -9.90 -4.69
CA LEU A 294 2.45 -10.56 -3.40
C LEU A 294 1.32 -10.13 -2.46
N GLY A 295 1.02 -10.95 -1.46
CA GLY A 295 0.06 -10.63 -0.40
C GLY A 295 0.56 -9.57 0.60
N HIS A 296 1.80 -9.10 0.46
CA HIS A 296 2.41 -7.96 1.15
C HIS A 296 3.68 -7.54 0.39
N GLY A 297 4.45 -6.63 0.96
CA GLY A 297 5.68 -6.13 0.34
C GLY A 297 6.79 -7.18 0.20
N VAL A 298 7.59 -7.04 -0.84
CA VAL A 298 8.85 -7.79 -1.04
C VAL A 298 9.70 -7.75 0.23
N LEU A 299 10.26 -8.89 0.63
CA LEU A 299 11.16 -8.98 1.78
C LEU A 299 12.59 -8.57 1.38
N PRO A 300 13.39 -7.98 2.28
CA PRO A 300 14.73 -7.49 1.96
C PRO A 300 15.69 -8.57 1.41
N HIS A 301 15.47 -9.82 1.79
CA HIS A 301 16.29 -10.97 1.39
C HIS A 301 15.69 -11.79 0.25
N THR A 302 14.58 -11.33 -0.37
CA THR A 302 14.00 -12.03 -1.53
C THR A 302 15.00 -12.05 -2.68
N PRO A 303 15.33 -13.22 -3.25
CA PRO A 303 16.22 -13.31 -4.39
C PRO A 303 15.62 -12.55 -5.58
N VAL A 304 16.38 -11.61 -6.15
CA VAL A 304 15.96 -10.84 -7.33
C VAL A 304 15.57 -11.74 -8.49
N ASN A 305 16.28 -12.85 -8.65
CA ASN A 305 15.99 -13.84 -9.68
C ASN A 305 14.60 -14.49 -9.51
N ASN A 306 14.15 -14.71 -8.27
CA ASN A 306 12.79 -15.22 -8.02
C ASN A 306 11.74 -14.20 -8.49
N LEU A 307 11.95 -12.91 -8.20
CA LEU A 307 11.03 -11.85 -8.64
C LEU A 307 10.95 -11.77 -10.17
N ARG A 308 12.11 -11.84 -10.87
CA ARG A 308 12.14 -11.86 -12.33
C ARG A 308 11.39 -13.07 -12.90
N ARG A 309 11.69 -14.27 -12.39
CA ARG A 309 11.02 -15.51 -12.81
C ARG A 309 9.52 -15.50 -12.52
N LEU A 310 9.06 -14.83 -11.45
CA LEU A 310 7.63 -14.63 -11.21
C LEU A 310 7.00 -13.72 -12.27
N VAL A 311 7.69 -12.64 -12.69
CA VAL A 311 7.21 -11.79 -13.78
C VAL A 311 7.11 -12.59 -15.07
N GLU A 312 8.16 -13.31 -15.45
CA GLU A 312 8.20 -14.18 -16.63
C GLU A 312 7.05 -15.18 -16.60
N LEU A 313 6.87 -15.90 -15.49
CA LEU A 313 5.81 -16.90 -15.31
C LEU A 313 4.40 -16.29 -15.49
N VAL A 314 4.16 -15.09 -14.95
CA VAL A 314 2.86 -14.42 -15.09
C VAL A 314 2.63 -13.93 -16.52
N HIS A 315 3.65 -13.43 -17.21
CA HIS A 315 3.56 -12.96 -18.58
C HIS A 315 3.35 -14.12 -19.57
N GLU A 316 3.95 -15.28 -19.29
CA GLU A 316 3.81 -16.49 -20.11
C GLU A 316 2.51 -17.26 -19.83
N TRP A 317 1.76 -16.90 -18.77
CA TRP A 317 0.53 -17.59 -18.39
C TRP A 317 -0.56 -17.37 -19.43
N PRO A 318 -1.15 -18.47 -20.00
CA PRO A 318 -2.19 -18.34 -21.02
C PRO A 318 -3.43 -17.64 -20.44
N LEU A 319 -3.88 -16.59 -21.13
CA LEU A 319 -5.09 -15.84 -20.75
C LEU A 319 -6.37 -16.59 -21.13
N ASP A 320 -6.29 -17.45 -22.14
CA ASP A 320 -7.38 -18.31 -22.58
C ASP A 320 -7.29 -19.62 -21.79
N GLY A 321 -8.39 -20.00 -21.10
CA GLY A 321 -8.46 -21.20 -20.27
C GLY A 321 -8.36 -22.52 -21.04
N HIS A 322 -7.36 -22.68 -21.89
CA HIS A 322 -7.01 -23.95 -22.50
C HIS A 322 -6.12 -24.72 -21.54
N GLU A 323 -6.73 -25.66 -20.82
CA GLU A 323 -6.02 -26.76 -20.21
C GLU A 323 -5.13 -27.42 -21.26
N GLY A 324 -3.84 -27.27 -21.11
CA GLY A 324 -2.86 -28.15 -21.73
C GLY A 324 -3.01 -29.48 -21.06
N GLY A 325 -3.97 -30.27 -21.52
CA GLY A 325 -4.07 -31.69 -21.24
C GLY A 325 -2.98 -32.41 -22.01
N GLY A 326 -2.07 -33.01 -21.30
CA GLY A 326 -1.03 -33.90 -21.80
C GLY A 326 -0.46 -34.69 -20.63
#